data_e84ff0ad1af3db3f22d5383893cf738a
#
_entry.id   e84ff0ad1af3db3f22d5383893cf738a
#
_cell.length_a   1.000
_cell.length_b   1.000
_cell.length_c   1.000
_cell.angle_alpha   90.00
_cell.angle_beta   90.00
_cell.angle_gamma   90.00
#
_symmetry.space_group_name_H-M   'P 1'
#
loop_
_entity.id
_entity.type
_entity.pdbx_description
1 polymer ?
#
loop_
_entity_poly.entity_id
_entity_poly.type
_entity_poly.pdbx_seq_one_letter_code
_entity_poly.pdbx_strand_id
1 'polypeptide(L)'
;MRFMNQRFQLLFLLTLFAVSCSKDKFTSEPKVEVRSIEPATVYNGNIIRVLARYTDEEGDVDSVYIVYKWFNGSNAIRVDTLMRFPTNRLGIPSSLRESDIAVEFEYNTYNQPNMLTLPGVTRDTTAAFGLILIDKTRKR
;
A
#
# COMPACT_ATOMS: atom_id res chain seq x y z
N MET A 1 -60.59 -5.04 7.91
CA MET A 1 -59.54 -4.12 7.43
C MET A 1 -58.26 -4.07 8.31
N ARG A 2 -58.01 -4.99 9.23
CA ARG A 2 -56.83 -4.98 10.12
C ARG A 2 -55.67 -5.90 9.71
N PHE A 3 -55.90 -6.84 8.80
CA PHE A 3 -54.88 -7.83 8.43
C PHE A 3 -53.93 -7.39 7.30
N MET A 4 -54.29 -6.35 6.58
CA MET A 4 -53.46 -5.85 5.48
C MET A 4 -52.21 -5.09 5.97
N ASN A 5 -52.34 -4.46 7.14
CA ASN A 5 -51.23 -3.68 7.74
C ASN A 5 -50.12 -4.56 8.31
N GLN A 6 -50.43 -5.75 8.80
CA GLN A 6 -49.43 -6.65 9.38
C GLN A 6 -48.49 -7.27 8.32
N ARG A 7 -49.01 -7.62 7.17
CA ARG A 7 -48.18 -8.13 6.06
C ARG A 7 -47.30 -7.06 5.44
N PHE A 8 -47.79 -5.84 5.40
CA PHE A 8 -47.01 -4.70 4.89
C PHE A 8 -45.88 -4.31 5.86
N GLN A 9 -46.12 -4.38 7.15
CA GLN A 9 -45.12 -4.16 8.18
C GLN A 9 -44.02 -5.24 8.16
N LEU A 10 -44.42 -6.50 7.93
CA LEU A 10 -43.46 -7.60 7.82
C LEU A 10 -42.58 -7.46 6.57
N LEU A 11 -43.16 -7.04 5.44
CA LEU A 11 -42.40 -6.81 4.20
C LEU A 11 -41.47 -5.62 4.34
N PHE A 12 -41.87 -4.57 5.02
CA PHE A 12 -41.02 -3.39 5.28
C PHE A 12 -39.87 -3.71 6.23
N LEU A 13 -40.08 -4.57 7.22
CA LEU A 13 -39.05 -5.04 8.12
C LEU A 13 -38.03 -5.92 7.39
N LEU A 14 -38.48 -6.76 6.45
CA LEU A 14 -37.61 -7.64 5.67
C LEU A 14 -36.68 -6.85 4.70
N THR A 15 -37.19 -5.73 4.16
CA THR A 15 -36.42 -4.87 3.26
C THR A 15 -35.34 -4.07 3.99
N LEU A 16 -35.52 -3.76 5.25
CA LEU A 16 -34.50 -3.07 6.07
C LEU A 16 -33.27 -3.95 6.36
N PHE A 17 -33.42 -5.26 6.42
CA PHE A 17 -32.29 -6.18 6.62
C PHE A 17 -31.47 -6.44 5.36
N ALA A 18 -32.00 -6.15 4.17
CA ALA A 18 -31.30 -6.38 2.91
C ALA A 18 -30.29 -5.28 2.55
N VAL A 19 -30.28 -4.14 3.24
CA VAL A 19 -29.41 -2.99 2.93
C VAL A 19 -28.14 -2.96 3.78
N SER A 20 -28.00 -3.87 4.75
CA SER A 20 -26.87 -3.90 5.69
C SER A 20 -25.72 -4.79 5.23
N CYS A 21 -25.50 -4.96 3.93
CA CYS A 21 -24.28 -5.55 3.44
C CYS A 21 -23.31 -4.44 3.05
N SER A 22 -22.76 -3.74 4.03
CA SER A 22 -21.53 -3.01 3.83
C SER A 22 -20.44 -4.05 3.57
N LYS A 23 -19.92 -4.13 2.35
CA LYS A 23 -18.70 -4.86 2.07
C LYS A 23 -17.66 -4.34 3.07
N ASP A 24 -17.18 -5.23 3.94
CA ASP A 24 -16.11 -4.88 4.85
C ASP A 24 -14.94 -4.35 4.01
N LYS A 25 -14.63 -3.09 4.21
CA LYS A 25 -13.53 -2.39 3.54
C LYS A 25 -12.18 -2.99 3.93
N PHE A 26 -12.17 -3.61 5.07
CA PHE A 26 -10.97 -4.16 5.69
C PHE A 26 -10.93 -5.68 5.54
N THR A 27 -9.74 -6.19 5.38
CA THR A 27 -9.44 -7.62 5.39
C THR A 27 -8.36 -7.88 6.43
N SER A 28 -8.33 -9.07 6.99
CA SER A 28 -7.28 -9.50 7.94
C SER A 28 -5.87 -9.54 7.32
N GLU A 29 -5.78 -9.48 6.00
CA GLU A 29 -4.52 -9.29 5.29
C GLU A 29 -4.39 -7.81 4.92
N PRO A 30 -3.24 -7.18 5.25
CA PRO A 30 -3.03 -5.79 4.90
C PRO A 30 -3.00 -5.59 3.38
N LYS A 31 -3.65 -4.54 2.90
CA LYS A 31 -3.65 -4.16 1.49
C LYS A 31 -2.95 -2.83 1.31
N VAL A 32 -2.22 -2.71 0.22
CA VAL A 32 -1.57 -1.45 -0.17
C VAL A 32 -1.84 -1.14 -1.64
N GLU A 33 -2.12 0.12 -1.91
CA GLU A 33 -2.33 0.64 -3.24
C GLU A 33 -1.36 1.79 -3.49
N VAL A 34 -0.46 1.63 -4.46
CA VAL A 34 0.43 2.70 -4.89
C VAL A 34 -0.38 3.74 -5.64
N ARG A 35 -0.27 5.00 -5.22
CA ARG A 35 -0.99 6.15 -5.78
C ARG A 35 -0.16 6.90 -6.82
N SER A 36 1.09 7.18 -6.48
CA SER A 36 2.03 7.84 -7.39
C SER A 36 3.46 7.45 -7.10
N ILE A 37 4.32 7.65 -8.08
CA ILE A 37 5.77 7.50 -8.00
C ILE A 37 6.37 8.74 -8.63
N GLU A 38 7.19 9.46 -7.89
CA GLU A 38 7.75 10.74 -8.31
C GLU A 38 9.27 10.79 -8.02
N PRO A 39 10.06 11.43 -8.89
CA PRO A 39 9.72 11.92 -10.22
C PRO A 39 9.62 10.78 -11.26
N ALA A 40 8.97 11.06 -12.41
CA ALA A 40 8.84 10.11 -13.51
C ALA A 40 10.18 9.81 -14.21
N THR A 41 11.13 10.74 -14.15
CA THR A 41 12.49 10.59 -14.68
C THR A 41 13.48 10.86 -13.57
N VAL A 42 14.46 9.97 -13.43
CA VAL A 42 15.36 9.95 -12.28
C VAL A 42 16.82 10.04 -12.74
N TYR A 43 17.57 10.90 -12.09
CA TYR A 43 19.03 11.03 -12.23
C TYR A 43 19.71 10.69 -10.90
N ASN A 44 21.00 10.41 -10.96
CA ASN A 44 21.82 10.14 -9.77
C ASN A 44 21.61 11.23 -8.70
N GLY A 45 21.32 10.80 -7.49
CA GLY A 45 21.07 11.70 -6.36
C GLY A 45 19.64 12.23 -6.24
N ASN A 46 18.77 11.92 -7.21
CA ASN A 46 17.36 12.25 -7.03
C ASN A 46 16.73 11.41 -5.91
N ILE A 47 15.78 11.99 -5.22
CA ILE A 47 14.93 11.29 -4.27
C ILE A 47 13.71 10.80 -5.02
N ILE A 48 13.47 9.51 -4.96
CA ILE A 48 12.27 8.87 -5.46
C ILE A 48 11.29 8.76 -4.29
N ARG A 49 10.06 9.21 -4.51
CA ARG A 49 8.97 9.12 -3.54
C ARG A 49 7.88 8.20 -4.09
N VAL A 50 7.54 7.16 -3.35
CA VAL A 50 6.40 6.28 -3.60
C VAL A 50 5.30 6.64 -2.62
N LEU A 51 4.20 7.18 -3.14
CA LEU A 51 3.01 7.48 -2.36
C LEU A 51 2.03 6.32 -2.48
N ALA A 52 1.50 5.88 -1.36
CA ALA A 52 0.55 4.78 -1.32
C ALA A 52 -0.47 4.97 -0.20
N ARG A 53 -1.56 4.24 -0.28
CA ARG A 53 -2.54 4.10 0.78
C ARG A 53 -2.64 2.66 1.19
N TYR A 54 -2.68 2.39 2.49
CA TYR A 54 -2.93 1.05 3.00
C TYR A 54 -4.22 0.96 3.79
N THR A 55 -4.74 -0.27 3.87
CA THR A 55 -5.84 -0.65 4.75
C THR A 55 -5.51 -1.97 5.41
N ASP A 56 -5.84 -2.10 6.69
CA ASP A 56 -5.63 -3.27 7.51
C ASP A 56 -6.71 -3.35 8.58
N GLU A 57 -7.42 -4.47 8.69
CA GLU A 57 -8.53 -4.63 9.63
C GLU A 57 -8.06 -4.59 11.08
N GLU A 58 -6.93 -5.21 11.35
CA GLU A 58 -6.39 -5.39 12.69
C GLU A 58 -5.61 -4.13 13.14
N GLY A 59 -5.14 -3.33 12.20
CA GLY A 59 -4.39 -2.10 12.47
C GLY A 59 -3.03 -2.39 13.09
N ASP A 60 -2.40 -3.49 12.70
CA ASP A 60 -1.15 -3.94 13.29
C ASP A 60 0.01 -4.07 12.29
N VAL A 61 -0.04 -3.29 11.20
CA VAL A 61 1.06 -3.20 10.23
C VAL A 61 2.39 -2.92 10.95
N ASP A 62 3.35 -3.79 10.73
CA ASP A 62 4.69 -3.73 11.34
C ASP A 62 5.70 -3.04 10.42
N SER A 63 5.67 -3.40 9.14
CA SER A 63 6.67 -2.91 8.19
C SER A 63 6.18 -2.88 6.75
N VAL A 64 6.85 -2.05 5.97
CA VAL A 64 6.65 -1.89 4.53
C VAL A 64 7.94 -2.28 3.83
N TYR A 65 7.85 -3.11 2.81
CA TYR A 65 8.95 -3.44 1.92
C TYR A 65 8.70 -2.82 0.55
N ILE A 66 9.75 -2.33 -0.08
CA ILE A 66 9.71 -1.95 -1.48
C ILE A 66 10.25 -3.09 -2.31
N VAL A 67 9.51 -3.46 -3.35
CA VAL A 67 9.97 -4.33 -4.42
C VAL A 67 10.13 -3.52 -5.68
N TYR A 68 11.14 -3.81 -6.46
CA TYR A 68 11.37 -3.12 -7.72
C TYR A 68 11.83 -4.07 -8.83
N LYS A 69 11.52 -3.69 -10.05
CA LYS A 69 11.98 -4.36 -11.27
C LYS A 69 12.57 -3.32 -12.21
N TRP A 70 13.74 -3.62 -12.73
CA TRP A 70 14.35 -2.85 -13.83
C TRP A 70 14.10 -3.55 -15.15
N PHE A 71 13.78 -2.77 -16.18
CA PHE A 71 13.49 -3.27 -17.52
C PHE A 71 14.38 -2.59 -18.56
N ASN A 72 14.85 -3.39 -19.51
CA ASN A 72 15.36 -2.92 -20.79
C ASN A 72 14.36 -3.34 -21.88
N GLY A 73 13.57 -2.38 -22.36
CA GLY A 73 12.38 -2.68 -23.14
C GLY A 73 11.38 -3.53 -22.34
N SER A 74 10.98 -4.67 -22.86
CA SER A 74 10.06 -5.61 -22.19
C SER A 74 10.77 -6.64 -21.29
N ASN A 75 12.09 -6.69 -21.30
CA ASN A 75 12.86 -7.69 -20.56
C ASN A 75 13.21 -7.18 -19.15
N ALA A 76 12.80 -7.90 -18.13
CA ALA A 76 13.23 -7.63 -16.76
C ALA A 76 14.72 -8.02 -16.62
N ILE A 77 15.57 -7.03 -16.30
CA ILE A 77 17.02 -7.23 -16.12
C ILE A 77 17.41 -7.39 -14.66
N ARG A 78 16.58 -6.93 -13.74
CA ARG A 78 16.76 -7.09 -12.29
C ARG A 78 15.43 -7.06 -11.60
N VAL A 79 15.26 -7.97 -10.66
CA VAL A 79 14.13 -8.00 -9.71
C VAL A 79 14.72 -8.13 -8.33
N ASP A 80 14.36 -7.26 -7.41
CA ASP A 80 14.88 -7.28 -6.06
C ASP A 80 13.88 -6.72 -5.07
N THR A 81 14.06 -7.05 -3.80
CA THR A 81 13.32 -6.47 -2.69
C THR A 81 14.22 -5.49 -1.98
N LEU A 82 13.80 -4.24 -2.01
CA LEU A 82 14.46 -3.20 -1.26
C LEU A 82 13.94 -3.22 0.17
N MET A 83 14.82 -2.91 1.04
CA MET A 83 14.75 -2.71 2.47
C MET A 83 13.37 -2.60 3.11
N ARG A 84 13.31 -3.13 4.30
CA ARG A 84 12.27 -2.99 5.28
C ARG A 84 12.24 -1.59 5.89
N PHE A 85 11.09 -0.95 5.83
CA PHE A 85 10.78 0.27 6.56
C PHE A 85 9.85 -0.08 7.73
N PRO A 86 10.32 -0.03 8.97
CA PRO A 86 9.44 -0.13 10.12
C PRO A 86 8.44 1.03 10.12
N THR A 87 7.19 0.76 10.47
CA THR A 87 6.12 1.76 10.46
C THR A 87 6.41 3.00 11.30
N ASN A 88 7.15 2.84 12.40
CA ASN A 88 7.57 3.97 13.24
C ASN A 88 8.49 4.96 12.50
N ARG A 89 9.31 4.50 11.54
CA ARG A 89 10.12 5.38 10.70
C ARG A 89 9.31 6.12 9.65
N LEU A 90 8.15 5.60 9.28
CA LEU A 90 7.22 6.24 8.35
C LEU A 90 6.23 7.18 9.07
N GLY A 91 6.35 7.32 10.40
CA GLY A 91 5.43 8.12 11.19
C GLY A 91 4.02 7.53 11.30
N ILE A 92 3.88 6.24 11.05
CA ILE A 92 2.59 5.54 11.11
C ILE A 92 2.37 5.04 12.54
N PRO A 93 1.29 5.48 13.22
CA PRO A 93 0.91 4.89 14.49
C PRO A 93 0.54 3.42 14.35
N SER A 94 0.98 2.59 15.28
CA SER A 94 0.83 1.13 15.24
C SER A 94 -0.60 0.60 15.37
N SER A 95 -1.60 1.50 15.43
CA SER A 95 -3.03 1.13 15.61
C SER A 95 -3.93 1.67 14.50
N LEU A 96 -3.35 2.24 13.45
CA LEU A 96 -4.15 2.76 12.35
C LEU A 96 -4.53 1.65 11.38
N ARG A 97 -5.83 1.56 11.12
CA ARG A 97 -6.41 0.63 10.14
C ARG A 97 -6.29 1.12 8.70
N GLU A 98 -6.07 2.40 8.50
CA GLU A 98 -5.79 2.96 7.18
C GLU A 98 -4.94 4.23 7.32
N SER A 99 -4.01 4.43 6.39
CA SER A 99 -3.21 5.65 6.28
C SER A 99 -2.66 5.82 4.88
N ASP A 100 -2.36 7.06 4.54
CA ASP A 100 -1.47 7.36 3.43
C ASP A 100 -0.02 7.24 3.92
N ILE A 101 0.82 6.65 3.09
CA ILE A 101 2.24 6.45 3.38
C ILE A 101 3.09 7.03 2.26
N ALA A 102 4.22 7.62 2.63
CA ALA A 102 5.25 8.05 1.70
C ALA A 102 6.54 7.29 2.01
N VAL A 103 7.06 6.58 1.03
CA VAL A 103 8.36 5.92 1.14
C VAL A 103 9.33 6.63 0.22
N GLU A 104 10.44 7.09 0.79
CA GLU A 104 11.45 7.87 0.09
C GLU A 104 12.79 7.15 0.11
N PHE A 105 13.49 7.21 -1.02
CA PHE A 105 14.84 6.66 -1.16
C PHE A 105 15.63 7.42 -2.23
N GLU A 106 16.93 7.46 -2.05
CA GLU A 106 17.87 8.11 -2.95
C GLU A 106 18.23 7.19 -4.10
N TYR A 107 18.41 7.73 -5.30
CA TYR A 107 18.83 6.95 -6.46
C TYR A 107 20.34 7.04 -6.68
N ASN A 108 21.00 5.91 -6.61
CA ASN A 108 22.39 5.65 -7.03
C ASN A 108 23.47 6.56 -6.39
N THR A 109 23.16 7.16 -5.25
CA THR A 109 24.15 7.92 -4.46
C THR A 109 23.94 7.65 -2.98
N TYR A 110 24.89 8.04 -2.14
CA TYR A 110 24.84 7.83 -0.69
C TYR A 110 24.99 9.16 0.03
N ASN A 111 24.41 10.22 -0.51
CA ASN A 111 24.57 11.58 0.02
C ASN A 111 23.70 11.81 1.25
N GLN A 112 22.61 11.06 1.40
CA GLN A 112 21.67 11.21 2.53
C GLN A 112 21.94 10.12 3.58
N PRO A 113 22.53 10.44 4.73
CA PRO A 113 23.02 9.44 5.70
C PRO A 113 21.90 8.58 6.34
N ASN A 114 20.66 9.06 6.32
CA ASN A 114 19.52 8.36 6.92
C ASN A 114 18.50 7.85 5.89
N MET A 115 18.80 7.96 4.61
CA MET A 115 17.94 7.55 3.54
C MET A 115 18.45 6.26 2.89
N LEU A 116 17.53 5.43 2.44
CA LEU A 116 17.89 4.25 1.68
C LEU A 116 18.33 4.65 0.28
N THR A 117 19.26 3.88 -0.26
CA THR A 117 19.73 4.07 -1.63
C THR A 117 19.28 2.92 -2.51
N LEU A 118 18.62 3.25 -3.61
CA LEU A 118 18.35 2.33 -4.70
C LEU A 118 19.60 2.26 -5.60
N PRO A 119 20.22 1.09 -5.77
CA PRO A 119 21.34 0.93 -6.69
C PRO A 119 20.94 1.31 -8.12
N GLY A 120 21.77 2.10 -8.77
CA GLY A 120 21.55 2.51 -10.14
C GLY A 120 21.76 1.37 -11.14
N VAL A 121 21.28 1.61 -12.35
CA VAL A 121 21.55 0.80 -13.54
C VAL A 121 22.30 1.64 -14.56
N THR A 122 23.17 1.02 -15.33
CA THR A 122 24.12 1.71 -16.20
C THR A 122 23.56 2.21 -17.55
N ARG A 123 22.24 2.08 -17.79
CA ARG A 123 21.62 2.42 -19.08
C ARG A 123 20.22 2.98 -18.87
N ASP A 124 19.72 3.62 -19.92
CA ASP A 124 18.31 4.05 -19.99
C ASP A 124 17.39 2.84 -19.80
N THR A 125 16.76 2.79 -18.65
CA THR A 125 15.89 1.71 -18.25
C THR A 125 14.62 2.27 -17.64
N THR A 126 13.55 1.49 -17.66
CA THR A 126 12.35 1.76 -16.90
C THR A 126 12.34 0.95 -15.62
N ALA A 127 11.69 1.49 -14.59
CA ALA A 127 11.51 0.79 -13.33
C ALA A 127 10.02 0.66 -13.00
N ALA A 128 9.67 -0.45 -12.38
CA ALA A 128 8.38 -0.61 -11.71
C ALA A 128 8.65 -0.82 -10.21
N PHE A 129 7.84 -0.17 -9.38
CA PHE A 129 7.89 -0.29 -7.94
C PHE A 129 6.58 -0.84 -7.41
N GLY A 130 6.67 -1.65 -6.37
CA GLY A 130 5.55 -2.13 -5.60
C GLY A 130 5.86 -2.07 -4.11
N LEU A 131 4.82 -2.12 -3.30
CA LEU A 131 4.94 -2.18 -1.84
C LEU A 131 4.36 -3.50 -1.35
N ILE A 132 4.99 -4.07 -0.33
CA ILE A 132 4.47 -5.22 0.42
C ILE A 132 4.36 -4.77 1.87
N LEU A 133 3.17 -4.88 2.43
CA LEU A 133 2.95 -4.68 3.86
C LEU A 133 3.13 -6.00 4.59
N ILE A 134 3.65 -5.93 5.78
CA ILE A 134 3.73 -7.07 6.70
C ILE A 134 3.15 -6.61 8.03
N ASP A 135 2.18 -7.34 8.53
CA ASP A 135 1.63 -7.17 9.86
C ASP A 135 2.49 -7.86 10.94
N LYS A 136 2.15 -7.68 12.19
CA LYS A 136 2.84 -8.33 13.33
C LYS A 136 2.67 -9.84 13.32
N THR A 137 1.61 -10.36 12.72
CA THR A 137 1.36 -11.80 12.57
C THR A 137 2.06 -12.41 11.35
N ARG A 138 2.81 -11.57 10.57
CA ARG A 138 3.53 -11.91 9.34
C ARG A 138 2.64 -12.30 8.16
N LYS A 139 1.38 -11.89 8.16
CA LYS A 139 0.54 -11.92 6.96
C LYS A 139 1.02 -10.87 5.94
N ARG A 140 0.76 -11.15 4.66
CA ARG A 140 1.21 -10.31 3.53
C ARG A 140 0.05 -9.97 2.62
#